data_ea31234ce6ad1f7d392574495d95ff88
#
_entry.id   ea31234ce6ad1f7d392574495d95ff88
#
_cell.length_a   1.000
_cell.length_b   1.000
_cell.length_c   1.000
_cell.angle_alpha   90.00
_cell.angle_beta   90.00
_cell.angle_gamma   90.00
#
_symmetry.space_group_name_H-M   'P 1'
#
loop_
_entity.id
_entity.type
_entity.pdbx_description
1 polymer ?
#
loop_
_entity_poly.entity_id
_entity_poly.type
_entity_poly.pdbx_seq_one_letter_code
_entity_poly.pdbx_strand_id
1 'polypeptide(L)'
;SMIPSYFIDDASLLHGTSSVNMAGGGLGGLVKLSTVPAHQEGFGMQYVQGIGSFSTFDEFLQLKYGDKHWQISTRAVYQSSPNDYKYRNHDKKENIYDDKYNIIEQYYPIERNRSGAYKDLHILQEVYYNTGKGDRFGLNAWYTDSNRELALLTTDQGDLMDFENRQREHTLRSVLSWDHTRENWKVSARGGYVHTWLAYDYKRDLGNGIMATMTRSRSKVNTFYGQLDGEYFFSDKLLLTAGVSAHQHLVNSLDKDLNKDDNKNDKYGQGRKNDSIVYFDKGRIELSGNVSLKWQPVNRLGMSLVLRGEMFGTKWAPVIPAFFVDYVLSKRGNIMAKASITRNYRFPTLNDLYFLPGGNPALNNESGFTYETGLSFSVDKDNVYTLSGSASWFDQHINDWIIWLPTS
;
A
#
# COMPACT_ATOMS: atom_id res chain seq x y z
N SER A 1 1.97 7.15 -0.57
CA SER A 1 3.40 7.17 -0.19
C SER A 1 4.10 6.00 -0.85
N MET A 2 5.27 6.25 -1.40
CA MET A 2 6.09 5.16 -1.92
C MET A 2 6.93 4.56 -0.80
N ILE A 3 7.05 3.24 -0.79
CA ILE A 3 7.94 2.52 0.12
C ILE A 3 9.31 2.48 -0.53
N PRO A 4 10.38 3.02 0.09
CA PRO A 4 11.73 2.94 -0.47
C PRO A 4 12.17 1.49 -0.60
N SER A 5 12.72 1.10 -1.76
CA SER A 5 13.22 -0.25 -2.00
C SER A 5 14.33 -0.65 -1.03
N TYR A 6 15.14 0.29 -0.61
CA TYR A 6 16.21 0.09 0.38
C TYR A 6 15.72 -0.29 1.79
N PHE A 7 14.41 -0.11 2.09
CA PHE A 7 13.83 -0.53 3.36
C PHE A 7 13.31 -1.97 3.33
N ILE A 8 13.22 -2.58 2.14
CA ILE A 8 12.63 -3.89 1.95
C ILE A 8 13.73 -4.95 2.01
N ASP A 9 13.72 -5.79 3.04
CA ASP A 9 14.63 -6.94 3.16
C ASP A 9 14.02 -8.21 2.55
N ASP A 10 12.69 -8.34 2.56
CA ASP A 10 11.97 -9.45 1.94
C ASP A 10 10.64 -8.98 1.36
N ALA A 11 10.28 -9.53 0.22
CA ALA A 11 9.03 -9.28 -0.46
C ALA A 11 8.40 -10.59 -0.91
N SER A 12 7.17 -10.83 -0.48
CA SER A 12 6.40 -12.02 -0.85
C SER A 12 5.10 -11.59 -1.53
N LEU A 13 4.81 -12.18 -2.67
CA LEU A 13 3.56 -12.00 -3.40
C LEU A 13 2.66 -13.21 -3.16
N LEU A 14 1.53 -12.98 -2.51
CA LEU A 14 0.51 -13.98 -2.25
C LEU A 14 -0.63 -13.78 -3.26
N HIS A 15 -0.78 -14.71 -4.19
CA HIS A 15 -1.79 -14.67 -5.23
C HIS A 15 -3.11 -15.29 -4.77
N GLY A 16 -4.22 -14.80 -5.32
CA GLY A 16 -5.53 -15.42 -5.25
C GLY A 16 -5.95 -15.74 -3.82
N THR A 17 -6.27 -17.00 -3.60
CA THR A 17 -6.83 -17.51 -2.35
C THR A 17 -5.88 -17.46 -1.15
N SER A 18 -4.57 -17.38 -1.36
CA SER A 18 -3.58 -17.37 -0.28
C SER A 18 -3.58 -16.08 0.56
N SER A 19 -4.21 -15.02 0.08
CA SER A 19 -4.37 -13.75 0.81
C SER A 19 -5.37 -13.82 1.97
N VAL A 20 -6.20 -14.87 2.03
CA VAL A 20 -7.29 -15.03 3.03
C VAL A 20 -6.79 -15.11 4.48
N ASN A 21 -5.55 -15.55 4.68
CA ASN A 21 -4.98 -15.65 6.04
C ASN A 21 -4.69 -14.28 6.69
N MET A 22 -4.88 -13.18 5.96
CA MET A 22 -4.61 -11.84 6.46
C MET A 22 -5.88 -11.01 6.52
N ALA A 23 -6.04 -10.25 7.60
CA ALA A 23 -7.17 -9.33 7.77
C ALA A 23 -7.24 -8.31 6.61
N GLY A 24 -8.46 -7.97 6.19
CA GLY A 24 -8.68 -7.07 5.05
C GLY A 24 -8.36 -7.68 3.68
N GLY A 25 -8.33 -9.00 3.56
CA GLY A 25 -7.92 -9.77 2.39
C GLY A 25 -8.34 -9.15 1.06
N GLY A 26 -7.37 -8.92 0.17
CA GLY A 26 -7.60 -8.39 -1.17
C GLY A 26 -8.27 -9.42 -2.07
N LEU A 27 -9.12 -8.98 -2.98
CA LEU A 27 -9.78 -9.83 -3.97
C LEU A 27 -8.77 -10.43 -4.99
N GLY A 28 -7.65 -9.75 -5.24
CA GLY A 28 -6.66 -10.15 -6.24
C GLY A 28 -5.36 -10.73 -5.70
N GLY A 29 -5.09 -10.59 -4.41
CA GLY A 29 -3.83 -11.02 -3.79
C GLY A 29 -3.28 -10.01 -2.78
N LEU A 30 -2.09 -10.31 -2.26
CA LEU A 30 -1.42 -9.51 -1.24
C LEU A 30 0.08 -9.46 -1.50
N VAL A 31 0.67 -8.29 -1.40
CA VAL A 31 2.13 -8.11 -1.33
C VAL A 31 2.52 -7.92 0.14
N LYS A 32 3.32 -8.85 0.67
CA LYS A 32 3.88 -8.75 2.01
C LYS A 32 5.32 -8.25 1.89
N LEU A 33 5.60 -7.13 2.55
CA LEU A 33 6.95 -6.55 2.62
C LEU A 33 7.47 -6.66 4.05
N SER A 34 8.73 -6.98 4.21
CA SER A 34 9.42 -7.04 5.49
C SER A 34 10.61 -6.10 5.50
N THR A 35 10.75 -5.38 6.60
CA THR A 35 11.89 -4.47 6.85
C THR A 35 12.84 -5.02 7.90
N VAL A 36 12.61 -6.25 8.39
CA VAL A 36 13.44 -6.84 9.47
C VAL A 36 14.82 -7.16 8.94
N PRO A 37 15.87 -6.47 9.38
CA PRO A 37 17.21 -6.71 8.90
C PRO A 37 17.72 -8.06 9.42
N ALA A 38 18.56 -8.72 8.61
CA ALA A 38 19.27 -9.91 9.05
C ALA A 38 20.12 -9.59 10.29
N HIS A 39 20.15 -10.52 11.24
CA HIS A 39 21.00 -10.38 12.44
C HIS A 39 22.47 -10.35 12.03
N GLN A 40 23.20 -9.38 12.59
CA GLN A 40 24.65 -9.23 12.38
C GLN A 40 25.29 -8.84 13.70
N GLU A 41 26.29 -9.58 14.15
CA GLU A 41 27.07 -9.21 15.33
C GLU A 41 28.03 -8.05 15.00
N GLY A 42 28.19 -7.13 15.96
CA GLY A 42 29.04 -5.96 15.84
C GLY A 42 28.36 -4.78 15.14
N PHE A 43 29.18 -3.82 14.75
CA PHE A 43 28.73 -2.61 14.04
C PHE A 43 28.86 -2.80 12.53
N GLY A 44 27.86 -2.36 11.79
CA GLY A 44 27.86 -2.32 10.34
C GLY A 44 27.34 -0.98 9.81
N MET A 45 27.89 -0.54 8.70
CA MET A 45 27.45 0.66 7.98
C MET A 45 27.37 0.36 6.48
N GLN A 46 26.33 0.85 5.85
CA GLN A 46 26.18 0.84 4.40
C GLN A 46 25.74 2.23 3.93
N TYR A 47 26.43 2.75 2.92
CA TYR A 47 26.07 3.98 2.24
C TYR A 47 25.97 3.71 0.74
N VAL A 48 24.92 4.20 0.12
CA VAL A 48 24.71 4.12 -1.32
C VAL A 48 24.29 5.50 -1.83
N GLN A 49 24.97 5.97 -2.88
CA GLN A 49 24.63 7.17 -3.60
C GLN A 49 24.28 6.80 -5.04
N GLY A 50 23.12 7.24 -5.50
CA GLY A 50 22.63 7.10 -6.85
C GLY A 50 22.48 8.46 -7.53
N ILE A 51 22.91 8.54 -8.80
CA ILE A 51 22.69 9.69 -9.68
C ILE A 51 22.05 9.15 -10.95
N GLY A 52 20.93 9.75 -11.35
CA GLY A 52 20.16 9.32 -12.50
C GLY A 52 19.86 10.44 -13.49
N SER A 53 19.19 10.10 -14.57
CA SER A 53 18.68 11.06 -15.55
C SER A 53 17.75 12.10 -14.90
N PHE A 54 17.61 13.26 -15.52
CA PHE A 54 16.76 14.37 -15.07
C PHE A 54 17.13 14.87 -13.67
N SER A 55 18.46 14.96 -13.40
CA SER A 55 19.01 15.39 -12.11
C SER A 55 18.42 14.61 -10.92
N THR A 56 18.18 13.33 -11.11
CA THR A 56 17.75 12.43 -10.03
C THR A 56 18.90 12.18 -9.09
N PHE A 57 18.61 12.34 -7.80
CA PHE A 57 19.54 12.14 -6.71
C PHE A 57 18.92 11.19 -5.69
N ASP A 58 19.68 10.17 -5.28
CA ASP A 58 19.21 9.09 -4.42
C ASP A 58 20.32 8.75 -3.42
N GLU A 59 20.01 8.88 -2.13
CA GLU A 59 20.95 8.58 -1.04
C GLU A 59 20.33 7.61 -0.05
N PHE A 60 21.10 6.61 0.33
CA PHE A 60 20.75 5.65 1.36
C PHE A 60 21.89 5.50 2.37
N LEU A 61 21.54 5.59 3.64
CA LEU A 61 22.42 5.29 4.77
C LEU A 61 21.78 4.25 5.67
N GLN A 62 22.52 3.20 5.99
CA GLN A 62 22.14 2.25 7.02
C GLN A 62 23.24 2.10 8.05
N LEU A 63 22.88 2.19 9.32
CA LEU A 63 23.71 1.88 10.47
C LEU A 63 23.11 0.69 11.20
N LYS A 64 23.91 -0.32 11.50
CA LYS A 64 23.49 -1.53 12.21
C LYS A 64 24.38 -1.76 13.42
N TYR A 65 23.78 -2.26 14.47
CA TYR A 65 24.50 -2.82 15.62
C TYR A 65 23.76 -4.07 16.08
N GLY A 66 24.51 -5.11 16.41
CA GLY A 66 23.94 -6.34 16.95
C GLY A 66 24.89 -7.02 17.92
N ASP A 67 24.29 -7.64 18.93
CA ASP A 67 24.95 -8.57 19.84
C ASP A 67 23.99 -9.72 20.18
N LYS A 68 24.30 -10.53 21.18
CA LYS A 68 23.45 -11.68 21.60
C LYS A 68 22.01 -11.30 21.97
N HIS A 69 21.80 -10.07 22.43
CA HIS A 69 20.51 -9.60 22.94
C HIS A 69 19.90 -8.51 22.10
N TRP A 70 20.71 -7.59 21.62
CA TRP A 70 20.26 -6.41 20.88
C TRP A 70 20.47 -6.52 19.39
N GLN A 71 19.53 -5.99 18.65
CA GLN A 71 19.63 -5.74 17.23
C GLN A 71 19.03 -4.36 16.95
N ILE A 72 19.87 -3.43 16.47
CA ILE A 72 19.47 -2.05 16.19
C ILE A 72 19.80 -1.74 14.74
N SER A 73 18.87 -1.11 14.04
CA SER A 73 19.06 -0.64 12.66
C SER A 73 18.46 0.74 12.49
N THR A 74 19.22 1.66 11.95
CA THR A 74 18.77 2.98 11.51
C THR A 74 18.99 3.06 10.02
N ARG A 75 17.93 3.34 9.25
CA ARG A 75 17.98 3.52 7.80
C ARG A 75 17.43 4.90 7.45
N ALA A 76 18.14 5.61 6.59
CA ALA A 76 17.68 6.88 6.04
C ALA A 76 17.77 6.83 4.52
N VAL A 77 16.73 7.31 3.85
CA VAL A 77 16.66 7.47 2.39
C VAL A 77 16.27 8.89 2.08
N TYR A 78 17.03 9.55 1.21
CA TYR A 78 16.66 10.83 0.62
C TYR A 78 16.66 10.71 -0.89
N GLN A 79 15.56 11.11 -1.53
CA GLN A 79 15.42 11.06 -2.98
C GLN A 79 14.86 12.37 -3.50
N SER A 80 15.41 12.86 -4.60
CA SER A 80 14.90 14.06 -5.27
C SER A 80 15.12 14.00 -6.77
N SER A 81 14.18 14.57 -7.52
CA SER A 81 14.33 14.78 -8.96
C SER A 81 13.40 15.90 -9.42
N PRO A 82 13.82 16.78 -10.33
CA PRO A 82 12.92 17.62 -11.10
C PRO A 82 12.01 16.82 -12.03
N ASN A 83 12.46 15.63 -12.47
CA ASN A 83 11.71 14.71 -13.33
C ASN A 83 11.14 15.40 -14.58
N ASP A 84 11.93 16.28 -15.19
CA ASP A 84 11.56 17.22 -16.27
C ASP A 84 11.88 16.66 -17.66
N TYR A 85 11.64 15.35 -17.86
CA TYR A 85 11.92 14.67 -19.10
C TYR A 85 11.15 15.27 -20.30
N LYS A 86 11.75 15.13 -21.48
CA LYS A 86 11.07 15.47 -22.73
C LYS A 86 10.27 14.27 -23.25
N TYR A 87 9.08 14.52 -23.75
CA TYR A 87 8.23 13.52 -24.35
C TYR A 87 7.55 14.05 -25.61
N ARG A 88 7.17 13.16 -26.52
CA ARG A 88 6.35 13.52 -27.68
C ARG A 88 4.88 13.47 -27.25
N ASN A 89 4.20 14.62 -27.33
CA ASN A 89 2.78 14.69 -26.98
C ASN A 89 1.92 14.21 -28.14
N HIS A 90 1.42 12.99 -28.03
CA HIS A 90 0.55 12.40 -29.05
C HIS A 90 -0.91 12.88 -28.98
N ASP A 91 -1.30 13.56 -27.92
CA ASP A 91 -2.65 14.10 -27.76
C ASP A 91 -2.80 15.49 -28.38
N LYS A 92 -1.68 16.10 -28.77
CA LYS A 92 -1.62 17.43 -29.39
C LYS A 92 -1.02 17.35 -30.80
N LYS A 93 -1.68 17.96 -31.78
CA LYS A 93 -1.14 18.15 -33.12
C LYS A 93 -0.89 19.62 -33.38
N GLU A 94 0.30 19.93 -33.84
CA GLU A 94 0.65 21.26 -34.32
C GLU A 94 0.75 21.24 -35.83
N ASN A 95 0.36 22.39 -36.47
CA ASN A 95 0.35 22.53 -37.90
C ASN A 95 1.47 23.51 -38.32
N ILE A 96 2.16 23.16 -39.38
CA ILE A 96 3.03 24.10 -40.12
C ILE A 96 2.23 24.63 -41.30
N TYR A 97 2.24 25.95 -41.45
CA TYR A 97 1.49 26.65 -42.50
C TYR A 97 2.44 27.23 -43.56
N ASP A 98 2.00 27.28 -44.79
CA ASP A 98 2.65 28.02 -45.88
C ASP A 98 2.34 29.55 -45.78
N ASP A 99 2.93 30.35 -46.65
CA ASP A 99 2.71 31.79 -46.73
C ASP A 99 1.25 32.18 -47.03
N LYS A 100 0.43 31.21 -47.46
CA LYS A 100 -1.01 31.35 -47.77
C LYS A 100 -1.91 30.79 -46.68
N TYR A 101 -1.34 30.43 -45.50
CA TYR A 101 -2.06 29.79 -44.39
C TYR A 101 -2.64 28.40 -44.68
N ASN A 102 -2.12 27.68 -45.70
CA ASN A 102 -2.48 26.28 -45.89
C ASN A 102 -1.59 25.40 -44.99
N ILE A 103 -2.17 24.34 -44.42
CA ILE A 103 -1.42 23.36 -43.64
C ILE A 103 -0.54 22.54 -44.57
N ILE A 104 0.79 22.62 -44.41
CA ILE A 104 1.76 21.85 -45.21
C ILE A 104 2.27 20.62 -44.47
N GLU A 105 2.24 20.64 -43.15
CA GLU A 105 2.66 19.52 -42.33
C GLU A 105 1.92 19.53 -40.99
N GLN A 106 1.69 18.34 -40.45
CA GLN A 106 1.18 18.15 -39.08
C GLN A 106 2.17 17.29 -38.32
N TYR A 107 2.53 17.71 -37.09
CA TYR A 107 3.43 16.94 -36.26
C TYR A 107 2.98 16.92 -34.79
N TYR A 108 3.51 15.95 -34.05
CA TYR A 108 3.34 15.86 -32.60
C TYR A 108 4.49 16.57 -31.91
N PRO A 109 4.25 17.64 -31.15
CA PRO A 109 5.31 18.44 -30.53
C PRO A 109 6.07 17.63 -29.47
N ILE A 110 7.36 18.00 -29.30
CA ILE A 110 8.16 17.53 -28.17
C ILE A 110 7.99 18.55 -27.05
N GLU A 111 7.40 18.12 -25.96
CA GLU A 111 7.17 18.91 -24.77
C GLU A 111 8.04 18.42 -23.61
N ARG A 112 8.13 19.24 -22.56
CA ARG A 112 8.83 18.91 -21.33
C ARG A 112 7.81 18.69 -20.23
N ASN A 113 7.96 17.63 -19.42
CA ASN A 113 7.17 17.46 -18.22
C ASN A 113 7.41 18.62 -17.26
N ARG A 114 6.36 19.37 -16.92
CA ARG A 114 6.44 20.57 -16.09
C ARG A 114 6.03 20.35 -14.63
N SER A 115 5.49 19.17 -14.32
CA SER A 115 4.94 18.86 -13.02
C SER A 115 5.22 17.40 -12.67
N GLY A 116 6.42 17.13 -12.23
CA GLY A 116 6.85 15.80 -11.86
C GLY A 116 7.91 15.78 -10.77
N ALA A 117 8.30 16.97 -10.30
CA ALA A 117 9.35 17.09 -9.29
C ALA A 117 8.93 16.45 -7.97
N TYR A 118 9.89 15.79 -7.31
CA TYR A 118 9.66 15.22 -6.00
C TYR A 118 10.89 15.37 -5.09
N LYS A 119 10.61 15.37 -3.78
CA LYS A 119 11.60 15.28 -2.70
C LYS A 119 11.00 14.42 -1.61
N ASP A 120 11.65 13.32 -1.31
CA ASP A 120 11.23 12.36 -0.30
C ASP A 120 12.35 12.11 0.71
N LEU A 121 12.01 12.16 1.99
CA LEU A 121 12.87 11.74 3.09
C LEU A 121 12.16 10.63 3.88
N HIS A 122 12.86 9.54 4.10
CA HIS A 122 12.39 8.44 4.92
C HIS A 122 13.43 8.11 5.97
N ILE A 123 13.00 7.92 7.21
CA ILE A 123 13.86 7.47 8.31
C ILE A 123 13.15 6.31 9.00
N LEU A 124 13.81 5.15 9.06
CA LEU A 124 13.34 3.95 9.73
C LEU A 124 14.30 3.59 10.86
N GLN A 125 13.79 3.56 12.07
CA GLN A 125 14.48 3.10 13.27
C GLN A 125 13.88 1.78 13.72
N GLU A 126 14.71 0.77 13.92
CA GLU A 126 14.32 -0.56 14.38
C GLU A 126 15.20 -0.95 15.55
N VAL A 127 14.59 -1.41 16.64
CA VAL A 127 15.26 -1.90 17.84
C VAL A 127 14.62 -3.20 18.26
N TYR A 128 15.40 -4.26 18.40
CA TYR A 128 14.94 -5.55 18.89
C TYR A 128 15.77 -5.99 20.08
N TYR A 129 15.11 -6.59 21.07
CA TYR A 129 15.73 -7.17 22.24
C TYR A 129 15.29 -8.61 22.43
N ASN A 130 16.26 -9.54 22.45
CA ASN A 130 16.07 -10.97 22.66
C ASN A 130 16.49 -11.34 24.08
N THR A 131 15.60 -11.93 24.87
CA THR A 131 15.93 -12.32 26.25
C THR A 131 16.79 -13.58 26.33
N GLY A 132 16.95 -14.32 25.24
CA GLY A 132 17.59 -15.64 25.22
C GLY A 132 16.71 -16.76 25.80
N LYS A 133 15.48 -16.45 26.26
CA LYS A 133 14.53 -17.38 26.89
C LYS A 133 13.25 -17.58 26.05
N GLY A 134 13.31 -17.23 24.76
CA GLY A 134 12.19 -17.35 23.83
C GLY A 134 11.37 -16.06 23.63
N ASP A 135 11.67 -14.98 24.34
CA ASP A 135 11.03 -13.70 24.15
C ASP A 135 11.86 -12.77 23.28
N ARG A 136 11.19 -12.09 22.36
CA ARG A 136 11.72 -11.01 21.55
C ARG A 136 10.79 -9.81 21.62
N PHE A 137 11.31 -8.67 21.98
CA PHE A 137 10.63 -7.38 21.94
C PHE A 137 11.13 -6.56 20.77
N GLY A 138 10.27 -5.79 20.14
CA GLY A 138 10.62 -4.92 19.01
C GLY A 138 9.94 -3.56 19.13
N LEU A 139 10.68 -2.53 18.74
CA LEU A 139 10.17 -1.17 18.51
C LEU A 139 10.63 -0.74 17.12
N ASN A 140 9.66 -0.43 16.25
CA ASN A 140 9.91 0.10 14.93
C ASN A 140 9.21 1.44 14.77
N ALA A 141 9.94 2.44 14.27
CA ALA A 141 9.39 3.77 13.98
C ALA A 141 9.87 4.21 12.59
N TRP A 142 8.91 4.56 11.72
CA TRP A 142 9.19 5.02 10.37
C TRP A 142 8.53 6.38 10.12
N TYR A 143 9.37 7.37 9.87
CA TYR A 143 8.96 8.70 9.47
C TYR A 143 9.13 8.91 7.96
N THR A 144 8.16 9.55 7.34
CA THR A 144 8.16 9.92 5.93
C THR A 144 7.82 11.41 5.80
N ASP A 145 8.62 12.13 5.02
CA ASP A 145 8.33 13.49 4.54
C ASP A 145 8.42 13.46 3.02
N SER A 146 7.31 13.76 2.34
CA SER A 146 7.19 13.72 0.89
C SER A 146 6.58 15.01 0.36
N ASN A 147 7.21 15.57 -0.65
CA ASN A 147 6.72 16.74 -1.38
C ASN A 147 6.82 16.44 -2.87
N ARG A 148 5.67 16.35 -3.54
CA ARG A 148 5.58 15.90 -4.93
C ARG A 148 4.71 16.82 -5.74
N GLU A 149 5.14 17.09 -6.94
CA GLU A 149 4.28 17.58 -8.00
C GLU A 149 3.59 16.40 -8.67
N LEU A 150 2.33 16.59 -9.05
CA LEU A 150 1.53 15.58 -9.72
C LEU A 150 1.32 16.04 -11.16
N ALA A 151 1.74 15.21 -12.11
CA ALA A 151 1.53 15.49 -13.52
C ALA A 151 0.02 15.50 -13.84
N LEU A 152 -0.41 16.50 -14.61
CA LEU A 152 -1.73 16.47 -15.23
C LEU A 152 -1.73 15.55 -16.45
N LEU A 153 -2.90 15.12 -16.87
CA LEU A 153 -3.05 14.45 -18.17
C LEU A 153 -2.58 15.38 -19.29
N THR A 154 -1.99 14.83 -20.33
CA THR A 154 -1.44 15.57 -21.47
C THR A 154 -2.48 16.44 -22.16
N THR A 155 -3.75 16.01 -22.18
CA THR A 155 -4.90 16.77 -22.66
C THR A 155 -5.20 18.02 -21.83
N ASP A 156 -4.87 18.00 -20.52
CA ASP A 156 -5.19 19.08 -19.58
C ASP A 156 -4.03 20.08 -19.44
N GLN A 157 -2.87 19.78 -20.01
CA GLN A 157 -1.71 20.66 -20.03
C GLN A 157 -1.81 21.71 -21.14
N GLY A 158 -2.98 22.31 -21.32
CA GLY A 158 -3.24 23.28 -22.37
C GLY A 158 -2.13 24.33 -22.54
N ASP A 159 -2.00 24.85 -23.74
CA ASP A 159 -0.84 25.49 -24.33
C ASP A 159 -0.22 26.69 -23.62
N LEU A 160 -0.90 27.32 -22.68
CA LEU A 160 -0.52 28.67 -22.28
C LEU A 160 -0.67 28.96 -20.79
N MET A 161 -1.12 28.02 -19.96
CA MET A 161 -1.41 28.34 -18.57
C MET A 161 -0.49 27.59 -17.63
N ASP A 162 0.24 28.30 -16.81
CA ASP A 162 1.00 27.74 -15.72
C ASP A 162 0.04 27.12 -14.67
N PHE A 163 0.46 26.02 -14.10
CA PHE A 163 -0.28 25.36 -13.03
C PHE A 163 0.67 24.89 -11.93
N GLU A 164 0.15 24.78 -10.73
CA GLU A 164 0.80 24.10 -9.60
C GLU A 164 -0.11 22.97 -9.14
N ASN A 165 0.35 21.74 -9.22
CA ASN A 165 -0.37 20.56 -8.76
C ASN A 165 0.55 19.82 -7.80
N ARG A 166 0.33 20.00 -6.48
CA ARG A 166 1.30 19.59 -5.46
C ARG A 166 0.66 18.85 -4.32
N GLN A 167 1.29 17.75 -3.94
CA GLN A 167 0.97 16.97 -2.75
C GLN A 167 2.12 17.00 -1.76
N ARG A 168 1.81 17.20 -0.48
CA ARG A 168 2.74 17.06 0.64
C ARG A 168 2.19 16.06 1.63
N GLU A 169 3.05 15.19 2.12
CA GLU A 169 2.69 14.16 3.08
C GLU A 169 3.73 14.07 4.18
N HIS A 170 3.27 14.06 5.44
CA HIS A 170 4.07 13.72 6.60
C HIS A 170 3.41 12.52 7.27
N THR A 171 4.14 11.43 7.41
CA THR A 171 3.60 10.20 8.00
C THR A 171 4.57 9.65 9.05
N LEU A 172 4.07 9.38 10.24
CA LEU A 172 4.76 8.62 11.28
C LEU A 172 4.04 7.29 11.47
N ARG A 173 4.79 6.20 11.41
CA ARG A 173 4.33 4.84 11.73
C ARG A 173 5.17 4.30 12.88
N SER A 174 4.53 3.78 13.91
CA SER A 174 5.23 3.14 15.03
C SER A 174 4.56 1.83 15.41
N VAL A 175 5.39 0.83 15.74
CA VAL A 175 4.95 -0.51 16.11
C VAL A 175 5.76 -1.00 17.29
N LEU A 176 5.08 -1.48 18.33
CA LEU A 176 5.63 -2.30 19.38
C LEU A 176 5.26 -3.76 19.10
N SER A 177 6.20 -4.66 19.25
CA SER A 177 6.00 -6.10 19.07
C SER A 177 6.57 -6.90 20.23
N TRP A 178 5.91 -8.00 20.52
CA TRP A 178 6.39 -9.04 21.41
C TRP A 178 6.12 -10.40 20.77
N ASP A 179 7.14 -11.21 20.65
CA ASP A 179 7.08 -12.58 20.19
C ASP A 179 7.59 -13.49 21.30
N HIS A 180 6.84 -14.55 21.62
CA HIS A 180 7.25 -15.58 22.53
C HIS A 180 7.16 -16.95 21.86
N THR A 181 8.26 -17.70 21.88
CA THR A 181 8.37 -19.00 21.21
C THR A 181 8.78 -20.07 22.23
N ARG A 182 8.05 -21.20 22.21
CA ARG A 182 8.33 -22.43 22.92
C ARG A 182 8.33 -23.61 21.94
N GLU A 183 8.61 -24.79 22.46
CA GLU A 183 8.70 -26.00 21.61
C GLU A 183 7.42 -26.24 20.80
N ASN A 184 6.24 -26.14 21.42
CA ASN A 184 4.97 -26.50 20.81
C ASN A 184 4.05 -25.32 20.50
N TRP A 185 4.43 -24.10 20.85
CA TRP A 185 3.59 -22.94 20.60
C TRP A 185 4.38 -21.64 20.45
N LYS A 186 3.77 -20.73 19.71
CA LYS A 186 4.26 -19.38 19.52
C LYS A 186 3.11 -18.41 19.70
N VAL A 187 3.38 -17.28 20.37
CA VAL A 187 2.46 -16.15 20.49
C VAL A 187 3.18 -14.89 20.02
N SER A 188 2.47 -14.07 19.26
CA SER A 188 2.95 -12.77 18.80
C SER A 188 1.90 -11.70 19.11
N ALA A 189 2.30 -10.62 19.77
CA ALA A 189 1.47 -9.45 20.01
C ALA A 189 2.09 -8.22 19.35
N ARG A 190 1.26 -7.39 18.70
CA ARG A 190 1.66 -6.14 18.08
C ARG A 190 0.68 -5.04 18.41
N GLY A 191 1.20 -3.86 18.69
CA GLY A 191 0.42 -2.65 18.84
C GLY A 191 1.07 -1.52 18.05
N GLY A 192 0.27 -0.71 17.38
CA GLY A 192 0.84 0.32 16.52
C GLY A 192 -0.02 1.55 16.36
N TYR A 193 0.63 2.60 15.92
CA TYR A 193 0.04 3.90 15.65
C TYR A 193 0.57 4.45 14.33
N VAL A 194 -0.34 4.96 13.52
CA VAL A 194 -0.02 5.67 12.28
C VAL A 194 -0.68 7.04 12.32
N HIS A 195 0.12 8.07 12.10
CA HIS A 195 -0.35 9.43 11.88
C HIS A 195 0.05 9.88 10.48
N THR A 196 -0.91 10.29 9.67
CA THR A 196 -0.67 10.87 8.35
C THR A 196 -1.31 12.25 8.28
N TRP A 197 -0.53 13.23 7.86
CA TRP A 197 -1.01 14.53 7.41
C TRP A 197 -0.75 14.64 5.91
N LEU A 198 -1.80 14.94 5.17
CA LEU A 198 -1.78 15.08 3.71
C LEU A 198 -2.32 16.46 3.33
N ALA A 199 -1.57 17.17 2.51
CA ALA A 199 -1.97 18.43 1.89
C ALA A 199 -1.93 18.29 0.37
N TYR A 200 -3.00 18.71 -0.28
CA TYR A 200 -3.08 18.78 -1.73
C TYR A 200 -3.49 20.19 -2.13
N ASP A 201 -2.74 20.78 -3.07
CA ASP A 201 -2.99 22.11 -3.65
C ASP A 201 -2.96 21.99 -5.18
N TYR A 202 -4.04 22.37 -5.82
CA TYR A 202 -4.13 22.53 -7.26
C TYR A 202 -4.45 24.00 -7.58
N LYS A 203 -3.55 24.66 -8.32
CA LYS A 203 -3.70 26.04 -8.78
C LYS A 203 -3.54 26.08 -10.30
N ARG A 204 -4.23 27.01 -10.92
CA ARG A 204 -4.16 27.26 -12.36
C ARG A 204 -4.03 28.75 -12.63
N ASP A 205 -3.20 29.14 -13.60
CA ASP A 205 -3.16 30.50 -14.10
C ASP A 205 -4.45 30.79 -14.88
N LEU A 206 -5.13 31.87 -14.53
CA LEU A 206 -6.33 32.39 -15.23
C LEU A 206 -5.99 33.38 -16.35
N GLY A 207 -4.71 33.57 -16.62
CA GLY A 207 -4.18 34.57 -17.52
C GLY A 207 -3.51 35.71 -16.77
N ASN A 208 -2.53 36.39 -17.40
CA ASN A 208 -1.74 37.49 -16.86
C ASN A 208 -0.96 37.17 -15.57
N GLY A 209 -0.59 35.89 -15.32
CA GLY A 209 0.16 35.49 -14.14
C GLY A 209 -0.68 35.41 -12.85
N ILE A 210 -2.01 35.43 -12.95
CA ILE A 210 -2.91 35.35 -11.80
C ILE A 210 -3.19 33.86 -11.51
N MET A 211 -2.52 33.33 -10.49
CA MET A 211 -2.71 31.93 -10.04
C MET A 211 -3.95 31.81 -9.15
N ALA A 212 -4.99 31.20 -9.70
CA ALA A 212 -6.19 30.84 -8.91
C ALA A 212 -6.05 29.45 -8.31
N THR A 213 -6.42 29.32 -7.04
CA THR A 213 -6.47 28.00 -6.40
C THR A 213 -7.80 27.32 -6.75
N MET A 214 -7.70 26.21 -7.44
CA MET A 214 -8.85 25.39 -7.85
C MET A 214 -9.25 24.41 -6.77
N THR A 215 -8.25 23.83 -6.08
CA THR A 215 -8.49 22.88 -5.01
C THR A 215 -7.43 23.03 -3.92
N ARG A 216 -7.87 23.02 -2.67
CA ARG A 216 -6.99 22.94 -1.50
C ARG A 216 -7.59 21.99 -0.48
N SER A 217 -6.96 20.83 -0.33
CA SER A 217 -7.41 19.81 0.60
C SER A 217 -6.38 19.54 1.68
N ARG A 218 -6.86 19.28 2.89
CA ARG A 218 -6.04 18.97 4.07
C ARG A 218 -6.68 17.79 4.78
N SER A 219 -5.94 16.70 4.88
CA SER A 219 -6.43 15.49 5.53
C SER A 219 -5.51 15.08 6.67
N LYS A 220 -6.09 14.63 7.77
CA LYS A 220 -5.41 14.01 8.89
C LYS A 220 -6.02 12.65 9.13
N VAL A 221 -5.16 11.64 9.20
CA VAL A 221 -5.56 10.26 9.49
C VAL A 221 -4.77 9.77 10.69
N ASN A 222 -5.48 9.29 11.70
CA ASN A 222 -4.89 8.58 12.82
C ASN A 222 -5.42 7.16 12.81
N THR A 223 -4.52 6.19 12.85
CA THR A 223 -4.88 4.77 12.94
C THR A 223 -4.17 4.15 14.14
N PHE A 224 -4.95 3.55 15.01
CA PHE A 224 -4.46 2.69 16.09
C PHE A 224 -4.77 1.25 15.72
N TYR A 225 -3.84 0.35 15.97
CA TYR A 225 -4.09 -1.07 15.78
C TYR A 225 -3.47 -1.93 16.87
N GLY A 226 -4.11 -3.06 17.12
CA GLY A 226 -3.64 -4.13 17.97
C GLY A 226 -3.86 -5.47 17.28
N GLN A 227 -2.92 -6.39 17.45
CA GLN A 227 -2.99 -7.73 16.88
C GLN A 227 -2.40 -8.74 17.86
N LEU A 228 -3.04 -9.89 18.00
CA LEU A 228 -2.57 -11.03 18.76
C LEU A 228 -2.72 -12.28 17.91
N ASP A 229 -1.63 -13.01 17.68
CA ASP A 229 -1.58 -14.25 16.93
C ASP A 229 -1.02 -15.36 17.81
N GLY A 230 -1.57 -16.56 17.65
CA GLY A 230 -1.10 -17.78 18.32
C GLY A 230 -0.96 -18.93 17.34
N GLU A 231 0.07 -19.72 17.54
CA GLU A 231 0.33 -20.98 16.81
C GLU A 231 0.52 -22.10 17.83
N TYR A 232 -0.12 -23.24 17.59
CA TYR A 232 0.03 -24.44 18.43
C TYR A 232 0.28 -25.68 17.57
N PHE A 233 1.41 -26.32 17.79
CA PHE A 233 1.83 -27.55 17.10
C PHE A 233 1.38 -28.75 17.93
N PHE A 234 0.29 -29.39 17.54
CA PHE A 234 -0.15 -30.66 18.17
C PHE A 234 0.81 -31.80 17.83
N SER A 235 1.39 -31.72 16.63
CA SER A 235 2.41 -32.65 16.13
C SER A 235 3.07 -32.02 14.89
N ASP A 236 4.09 -32.64 14.34
CA ASP A 236 4.72 -32.25 13.06
C ASP A 236 3.73 -32.24 11.87
N LYS A 237 2.55 -32.84 12.05
CA LYS A 237 1.52 -32.96 11.01
C LYS A 237 0.27 -32.13 11.24
N LEU A 238 0.14 -31.50 12.39
CA LEU A 238 -1.08 -30.79 12.76
C LEU A 238 -0.73 -29.47 13.47
N LEU A 239 -1.04 -28.38 12.81
CA LEU A 239 -0.84 -27.01 13.30
C LEU A 239 -2.19 -26.28 13.34
N LEU A 240 -2.47 -25.68 14.49
CA LEU A 240 -3.55 -24.73 14.68
C LEU A 240 -2.95 -23.30 14.75
N THR A 241 -3.51 -22.36 13.98
CA THR A 241 -3.23 -20.94 14.15
C THR A 241 -4.51 -20.20 14.45
N ALA A 242 -4.45 -19.21 15.32
CA ALA A 242 -5.57 -18.32 15.60
C ALA A 242 -5.05 -16.89 15.76
N GLY A 243 -5.81 -15.91 15.28
CA GLY A 243 -5.43 -14.52 15.37
C GLY A 243 -6.65 -13.62 15.55
N VAL A 244 -6.45 -12.51 16.24
CA VAL A 244 -7.41 -11.41 16.34
C VAL A 244 -6.70 -10.09 16.09
N SER A 245 -7.38 -9.18 15.40
CA SER A 245 -6.89 -7.82 15.23
C SER A 245 -7.99 -6.79 15.36
N ALA A 246 -7.62 -5.61 15.82
CA ALA A 246 -8.49 -4.44 15.94
C ALA A 246 -7.79 -3.23 15.33
N HIS A 247 -8.51 -2.47 14.51
CA HIS A 247 -8.06 -1.20 13.96
C HIS A 247 -9.09 -0.12 14.30
N GLN A 248 -8.61 1.06 14.65
CA GLN A 248 -9.43 2.25 14.76
C GLN A 248 -8.87 3.33 13.85
N HIS A 249 -9.65 3.71 12.86
CA HIS A 249 -9.33 4.79 11.93
C HIS A 249 -10.12 6.03 12.31
N LEU A 250 -9.42 7.16 12.42
CA LEU A 250 -9.98 8.49 12.63
C LEU A 250 -9.52 9.36 11.48
N VAL A 251 -10.43 9.77 10.63
CA VAL A 251 -10.15 10.53 9.39
C VAL A 251 -10.87 11.86 9.47
N ASN A 252 -10.10 12.93 9.35
CA ASN A 252 -10.59 14.28 9.18
C ASN A 252 -10.07 14.83 7.86
N SER A 253 -10.96 15.18 6.93
CA SER A 253 -10.63 15.78 5.65
C SER A 253 -11.37 17.10 5.48
N LEU A 254 -10.62 18.17 5.24
CA LEU A 254 -11.09 19.54 5.08
C LEU A 254 -10.74 20.05 3.69
N ASP A 255 -11.70 20.63 3.01
CA ASP A 255 -11.43 21.48 1.86
C ASP A 255 -11.65 22.94 2.25
N LYS A 256 -10.71 23.81 1.87
CA LYS A 256 -10.88 25.25 2.00
C LYS A 256 -11.50 25.77 0.71
N ASP A 257 -12.73 26.24 0.79
CA ASP A 257 -13.36 26.98 -0.30
C ASP A 257 -12.70 28.38 -0.42
N LEU A 258 -11.91 28.54 -1.47
CA LEU A 258 -11.07 29.71 -1.69
C LEU A 258 -11.77 30.85 -2.42
N ASN A 259 -12.99 30.62 -2.91
CA ASN A 259 -13.78 31.68 -3.52
C ASN A 259 -14.33 32.70 -2.49
N LYS A 260 -14.06 32.48 -1.21
CA LYS A 260 -14.57 33.33 -0.12
C LYS A 260 -13.52 34.20 0.59
N ASP A 261 -12.21 34.01 0.32
CA ASP A 261 -11.18 34.54 1.24
C ASP A 261 -10.55 35.86 0.88
N ASP A 262 -10.58 36.31 -0.35
CA ASP A 262 -9.80 37.49 -0.75
C ASP A 262 -10.59 38.77 -1.02
N ASN A 263 -11.89 38.78 -0.92
CA ASN A 263 -12.68 40.01 -1.05
C ASN A 263 -12.95 40.67 0.31
N LYS A 264 -11.90 41.23 0.92
CA LYS A 264 -12.02 42.20 2.01
C LYS A 264 -12.78 43.46 1.63
N ASN A 265 -13.29 43.55 0.41
CA ASN A 265 -14.07 44.69 -0.12
C ASN A 265 -15.55 44.33 -0.39
N ASP A 266 -16.09 43.34 0.30
CA ASP A 266 -17.54 43.13 0.22
C ASP A 266 -18.25 44.25 0.96
N LYS A 267 -18.76 45.20 0.18
CA LYS A 267 -19.50 46.39 0.62
C LYS A 267 -20.83 46.08 1.32
N TYR A 268 -21.17 44.80 1.48
CA TYR A 268 -22.44 44.35 2.08
C TYR A 268 -22.30 43.58 3.38
N GLY A 269 -21.30 43.88 4.19
CA GLY A 269 -21.33 43.77 5.66
C GLY A 269 -21.82 42.45 6.30
N GLN A 270 -21.88 41.35 5.60
CA GLN A 270 -22.13 40.05 6.21
C GLN A 270 -20.80 39.30 6.32
N GLY A 271 -20.09 39.53 7.41
CA GLY A 271 -18.89 38.78 7.78
C GLY A 271 -19.20 37.31 7.87
N ARG A 272 -19.04 36.59 6.77
CA ARG A 272 -18.96 35.13 6.79
C ARG A 272 -17.60 34.74 7.31
N LYS A 273 -17.60 34.04 8.46
CA LYS A 273 -16.43 33.36 8.98
C LYS A 273 -15.80 32.52 7.87
N ASN A 274 -14.47 32.44 7.83
CA ASN A 274 -13.66 31.52 7.04
C ASN A 274 -14.04 30.08 7.42
N ASP A 275 -15.14 29.57 6.94
CA ASP A 275 -15.58 28.22 7.23
C ASP A 275 -14.91 27.28 6.23
N SER A 276 -13.92 26.53 6.69
CA SER A 276 -13.43 25.37 5.95
C SER A 276 -14.58 24.37 5.78
N ILE A 277 -14.85 23.97 4.54
CA ILE A 277 -15.86 22.93 4.30
C ILE A 277 -15.26 21.62 4.74
N VAL A 278 -15.90 20.96 5.72
CA VAL A 278 -15.50 19.62 6.15
C VAL A 278 -16.08 18.62 5.14
N TYR A 279 -15.23 17.95 4.39
CA TYR A 279 -15.67 16.86 3.52
C TYR A 279 -16.22 15.70 4.32
N PHE A 280 -15.43 15.20 5.28
CA PHE A 280 -15.91 14.25 6.26
C PHE A 280 -14.99 14.22 7.49
N ASP A 281 -15.59 13.99 8.62
CA ASP A 281 -14.94 13.65 9.89
C ASP A 281 -15.56 12.36 10.37
N LYS A 282 -14.85 11.26 10.21
CA LYS A 282 -15.36 9.91 10.43
C LYS A 282 -14.35 9.04 11.16
N GLY A 283 -14.90 8.24 12.06
CA GLY A 283 -14.19 7.15 12.70
C GLY A 283 -14.79 5.82 12.30
N ARG A 284 -13.94 4.80 12.18
CA ARG A 284 -14.35 3.42 11.95
C ARG A 284 -13.49 2.47 12.77
N ILE A 285 -14.15 1.56 13.47
CA ILE A 285 -13.51 0.42 14.13
C ILE A 285 -13.63 -0.77 13.20
N GLU A 286 -12.54 -1.49 13.03
CA GLU A 286 -12.47 -2.72 12.26
C GLU A 286 -11.94 -3.81 13.18
N LEU A 287 -12.67 -4.91 13.29
CA LEU A 287 -12.25 -6.09 14.04
C LEU A 287 -12.16 -7.27 13.09
N SER A 288 -11.15 -8.09 13.25
CA SER A 288 -11.06 -9.36 12.55
C SER A 288 -10.58 -10.46 13.48
N GLY A 289 -11.09 -11.67 13.23
CA GLY A 289 -10.62 -12.88 13.87
C GLY A 289 -10.47 -14.00 12.84
N ASN A 290 -9.45 -14.81 12.97
CA ASN A 290 -9.24 -15.97 12.10
C ASN A 290 -8.79 -17.18 12.89
N VAL A 291 -9.15 -18.35 12.38
CA VAL A 291 -8.65 -19.64 12.85
C VAL A 291 -8.28 -20.47 11.63
N SER A 292 -7.12 -21.09 11.64
CA SER A 292 -6.65 -21.97 10.58
C SER A 292 -6.12 -23.28 11.14
N LEU A 293 -6.54 -24.37 10.52
CA LEU A 293 -6.06 -25.72 10.82
C LEU A 293 -5.30 -26.24 9.61
N LYS A 294 -4.00 -26.51 9.77
CA LYS A 294 -3.17 -27.17 8.75
C LYS A 294 -2.94 -28.61 9.18
N TRP A 295 -3.27 -29.53 8.28
CA TRP A 295 -3.16 -30.97 8.55
C TRP A 295 -2.49 -31.70 7.40
N GLN A 296 -1.50 -32.52 7.72
CA GLN A 296 -0.78 -33.36 6.79
C GLN A 296 -0.99 -34.89 7.18
N PRO A 297 -2.16 -35.46 6.86
CA PRO A 297 -2.47 -36.85 7.29
C PRO A 297 -1.45 -37.84 6.79
N VAL A 298 -0.95 -37.66 5.58
CA VAL A 298 0.12 -38.45 4.97
C VAL A 298 1.14 -37.57 4.31
N ASN A 299 2.37 -38.06 4.13
CA ASN A 299 3.51 -37.27 3.61
C ASN A 299 3.30 -36.63 2.20
N ARG A 300 2.22 -37.04 1.51
CA ARG A 300 1.91 -36.53 0.17
C ARG A 300 0.72 -35.58 0.12
N LEU A 301 -0.07 -35.49 1.17
CA LEU A 301 -1.32 -34.74 1.20
C LEU A 301 -1.24 -33.66 2.30
N GLY A 302 -1.28 -32.40 1.92
CA GLY A 302 -1.48 -31.27 2.79
C GLY A 302 -2.89 -30.71 2.63
N MET A 303 -3.52 -30.33 3.73
CA MET A 303 -4.82 -29.66 3.76
C MET A 303 -4.78 -28.48 4.73
N SER A 304 -5.50 -27.40 4.40
CA SER A 304 -5.68 -26.25 5.30
C SER A 304 -7.10 -25.75 5.20
N LEU A 305 -7.74 -25.60 6.34
CA LEU A 305 -9.03 -24.93 6.50
C LEU A 305 -8.82 -23.62 7.24
N VAL A 306 -9.34 -22.52 6.69
CA VAL A 306 -9.30 -21.19 7.30
C VAL A 306 -10.73 -20.70 7.47
N LEU A 307 -11.04 -20.18 8.65
CA LEU A 307 -12.29 -19.48 8.93
C LEU A 307 -11.93 -18.08 9.40
N ARG A 308 -12.51 -17.04 8.78
CA ARG A 308 -12.33 -15.65 9.13
C ARG A 308 -13.67 -14.96 9.37
N GLY A 309 -13.73 -14.12 10.39
CA GLY A 309 -14.83 -13.21 10.67
C GLY A 309 -14.32 -11.78 10.72
N GLU A 310 -15.08 -10.83 10.22
CA GLU A 310 -14.72 -9.41 10.19
C GLU A 310 -15.91 -8.54 10.56
N MET A 311 -15.61 -7.40 11.21
CA MET A 311 -16.56 -6.35 11.51
C MET A 311 -15.99 -4.99 11.11
N PHE A 312 -16.78 -4.17 10.43
CA PHE A 312 -16.45 -2.82 10.01
C PHE A 312 -17.52 -1.83 10.53
N GLY A 313 -17.13 -1.02 11.49
CA GLY A 313 -18.09 -0.22 12.23
C GLY A 313 -19.08 -1.12 12.97
N THR A 314 -20.34 -1.09 12.56
CA THR A 314 -21.42 -1.93 13.14
C THR A 314 -21.82 -3.11 12.24
N LYS A 315 -21.20 -3.24 11.06
CA LYS A 315 -21.55 -4.27 10.07
C LYS A 315 -20.63 -5.48 10.20
N TRP A 316 -21.22 -6.67 10.36
CA TRP A 316 -20.50 -7.93 10.35
C TRP A 316 -20.46 -8.51 8.95
N ALA A 317 -19.29 -9.03 8.56
CA ALA A 317 -19.17 -9.91 7.40
C ALA A 317 -19.75 -11.29 7.75
N PRO A 318 -20.34 -12.00 6.78
CA PRO A 318 -20.55 -13.43 6.93
C PRO A 318 -19.22 -14.16 7.15
N VAL A 319 -19.25 -15.32 7.76
CA VAL A 319 -18.03 -16.16 7.90
C VAL A 319 -17.39 -16.36 6.52
N ILE A 320 -16.09 -16.13 6.46
CA ILE A 320 -15.28 -16.21 5.23
C ILE A 320 -14.44 -17.48 5.29
N PRO A 321 -14.92 -18.61 4.72
CA PRO A 321 -14.17 -19.85 4.67
C PRO A 321 -13.19 -19.86 3.51
N ALA A 322 -12.07 -20.57 3.73
CA ALA A 322 -11.16 -20.97 2.66
C ALA A 322 -10.65 -22.38 2.91
N PHE A 323 -10.56 -23.18 1.87
CA PHE A 323 -10.02 -24.52 1.90
C PHE A 323 -8.92 -24.67 0.86
N PHE A 324 -7.81 -25.27 1.27
CA PHE A 324 -6.64 -25.52 0.43
C PHE A 324 -6.27 -26.98 0.52
N VAL A 325 -5.87 -27.55 -0.58
CA VAL A 325 -5.31 -28.88 -0.66
C VAL A 325 -4.13 -28.91 -1.60
N ASP A 326 -3.08 -29.61 -1.19
CA ASP A 326 -1.92 -29.91 -2.02
C ASP A 326 -1.61 -31.40 -1.98
N TYR A 327 -1.19 -31.94 -3.13
CA TYR A 327 -0.87 -33.36 -3.27
C TYR A 327 0.41 -33.56 -4.08
N VAL A 328 1.37 -34.28 -3.50
CA VAL A 328 2.63 -34.63 -4.16
C VAL A 328 2.40 -35.83 -5.10
N LEU A 329 2.29 -35.54 -6.40
CA LEU A 329 2.10 -36.53 -7.47
C LEU A 329 3.36 -37.37 -7.68
N SER A 330 4.53 -36.76 -7.69
CA SER A 330 5.83 -37.40 -7.87
C SER A 330 6.89 -36.83 -6.98
N LYS A 331 7.56 -37.63 -6.18
CA LYS A 331 8.70 -37.22 -5.36
C LYS A 331 9.97 -36.99 -6.18
N ARG A 332 10.19 -37.77 -7.26
CA ARG A 332 11.40 -37.65 -8.11
C ARG A 332 11.47 -36.34 -8.85
N GLY A 333 10.33 -35.85 -9.38
CA GLY A 333 10.26 -34.59 -10.10
C GLY A 333 9.70 -33.47 -9.22
N ASN A 334 9.52 -33.70 -7.91
CA ASN A 334 8.86 -32.76 -7.00
C ASN A 334 7.58 -32.13 -7.62
N ILE A 335 6.77 -32.99 -8.26
CA ILE A 335 5.54 -32.56 -8.94
C ILE A 335 4.43 -32.50 -7.91
N MET A 336 3.81 -31.32 -7.78
CA MET A 336 2.75 -31.05 -6.82
C MET A 336 1.51 -30.47 -7.53
N ALA A 337 0.36 -31.04 -7.24
CA ALA A 337 -0.94 -30.48 -7.60
C ALA A 337 -1.49 -29.68 -6.42
N LYS A 338 -2.11 -28.55 -6.70
CA LYS A 338 -2.74 -27.67 -5.71
C LYS A 338 -4.15 -27.33 -6.15
N ALA A 339 -5.07 -27.22 -5.19
CA ALA A 339 -6.39 -26.68 -5.43
C ALA A 339 -6.87 -25.89 -4.21
N SER A 340 -7.69 -24.89 -4.44
CA SER A 340 -8.29 -24.11 -3.35
C SER A 340 -9.64 -23.51 -3.74
N ILE A 341 -10.45 -23.27 -2.73
CA ILE A 341 -11.69 -22.52 -2.82
C ILE A 341 -11.72 -21.51 -1.68
N THR A 342 -12.08 -20.28 -2.00
CA THR A 342 -12.11 -19.17 -1.03
C THR A 342 -13.34 -18.33 -1.24
N ARG A 343 -14.04 -18.00 -0.18
CA ARG A 343 -14.97 -16.88 -0.18
C ARG A 343 -14.20 -15.59 -0.04
N ASN A 344 -14.52 -14.61 -0.88
CA ASN A 344 -13.97 -13.26 -0.82
C ASN A 344 -15.03 -12.30 -0.29
N TYR A 345 -14.58 -11.27 0.45
CA TYR A 345 -15.45 -10.26 1.00
C TYR A 345 -14.65 -8.97 1.22
N ARG A 346 -15.20 -7.82 0.78
CA ARG A 346 -14.57 -6.52 0.95
C ARG A 346 -15.61 -5.48 1.31
N PHE A 347 -15.36 -4.74 2.39
CA PHE A 347 -16.15 -3.56 2.74
C PHE A 347 -15.71 -2.34 1.92
N PRO A 348 -16.63 -1.43 1.58
CA PRO A 348 -16.27 -0.15 0.98
C PRO A 348 -15.30 0.63 1.87
N THR A 349 -14.34 1.31 1.26
CA THR A 349 -13.44 2.21 1.98
C THR A 349 -14.19 3.46 2.47
N LEU A 350 -13.59 4.22 3.38
CA LEU A 350 -14.17 5.51 3.79
C LEU A 350 -14.28 6.49 2.61
N ASN A 351 -13.37 6.42 1.65
CA ASN A 351 -13.45 7.20 0.42
C ASN A 351 -14.63 6.76 -0.46
N ASP A 352 -14.83 5.45 -0.64
CA ASP A 352 -15.97 4.94 -1.42
C ASP A 352 -17.31 5.41 -0.85
N LEU A 353 -17.38 5.56 0.47
CA LEU A 353 -18.61 5.96 1.17
C LEU A 353 -18.79 7.48 1.27
N TYR A 354 -17.74 8.25 1.52
CA TYR A 354 -17.88 9.62 2.00
C TYR A 354 -17.07 10.67 1.21
N PHE A 355 -16.28 10.29 0.22
CA PHE A 355 -15.56 11.25 -0.59
C PHE A 355 -16.55 12.10 -1.41
N LEU A 356 -16.38 13.42 -1.41
CA LEU A 356 -17.19 14.33 -2.22
C LEU A 356 -16.38 14.82 -3.45
N PRO A 357 -16.98 14.78 -4.67
CA PRO A 357 -18.40 14.58 -4.97
C PRO A 357 -18.87 13.15 -5.27
N GLY A 358 -18.04 12.14 -5.19
CA GLY A 358 -18.32 10.81 -5.76
C GLY A 358 -18.63 9.67 -4.78
N GLY A 359 -18.53 9.87 -3.45
CA GLY A 359 -18.77 8.82 -2.46
C GLY A 359 -20.26 8.48 -2.33
N ASN A 360 -20.57 7.19 -2.08
CA ASN A 360 -21.92 6.70 -1.92
C ASN A 360 -22.06 5.87 -0.62
N PRO A 361 -22.73 6.41 0.43
CA PRO A 361 -22.92 5.69 1.70
C PRO A 361 -23.82 4.45 1.59
N ALA A 362 -24.55 4.27 0.48
CA ALA A 362 -25.45 3.14 0.25
C ALA A 362 -24.77 1.96 -0.47
N LEU A 363 -23.45 2.00 -0.70
CA LEU A 363 -22.74 0.90 -1.34
C LEU A 363 -22.88 -0.40 -0.54
N ASN A 364 -23.12 -1.49 -1.27
CA ASN A 364 -23.03 -2.84 -0.76
C ASN A 364 -21.57 -3.26 -0.61
N ASN A 365 -21.37 -4.35 0.11
CA ASN A 365 -20.05 -4.97 0.23
C ASN A 365 -19.80 -5.89 -0.97
N GLU A 366 -18.59 -5.85 -1.51
CA GLU A 366 -18.18 -6.80 -2.54
C GLU A 366 -18.08 -8.21 -1.93
N SER A 367 -18.64 -9.21 -2.59
CA SER A 367 -18.54 -10.59 -2.14
C SER A 367 -18.52 -11.57 -3.29
N GLY A 368 -17.83 -12.69 -3.12
CA GLY A 368 -17.75 -13.70 -4.17
C GLY A 368 -16.96 -14.92 -3.76
N PHE A 369 -16.68 -15.77 -4.75
CA PHE A 369 -15.86 -16.95 -4.60
C PHE A 369 -14.72 -16.95 -5.62
N THR A 370 -13.57 -17.47 -5.20
CA THR A 370 -12.44 -17.76 -6.07
C THR A 370 -12.11 -19.23 -5.98
N TYR A 371 -11.93 -19.85 -7.13
CA TYR A 371 -11.47 -21.21 -7.31
C TYR A 371 -10.11 -21.18 -7.96
N GLU A 372 -9.16 -21.96 -7.48
CA GLU A 372 -7.84 -22.05 -8.07
C GLU A 372 -7.38 -23.50 -8.12
N THR A 373 -6.75 -23.89 -9.23
CA THR A 373 -6.06 -25.17 -9.36
C THR A 373 -4.75 -24.98 -10.09
N GLY A 374 -3.73 -25.73 -9.74
CA GLY A 374 -2.42 -25.57 -10.33
C GLY A 374 -1.53 -26.79 -10.17
N LEU A 375 -0.49 -26.81 -11.00
CA LEU A 375 0.60 -27.78 -10.96
C LEU A 375 1.93 -27.03 -10.81
N SER A 376 2.82 -27.54 -10.00
CA SER A 376 4.19 -27.07 -9.91
C SER A 376 5.16 -28.24 -9.95
N PHE A 377 6.35 -28.01 -10.49
CA PHE A 377 7.44 -28.97 -10.48
C PHE A 377 8.77 -28.29 -10.17
N SER A 378 9.70 -29.05 -9.60
CA SER A 378 11.08 -28.61 -9.41
C SER A 378 11.98 -29.85 -9.48
N VAL A 379 12.80 -29.89 -10.52
CA VAL A 379 13.77 -30.98 -10.76
C VAL A 379 15.16 -30.41 -10.52
N ASP A 380 15.88 -31.00 -9.59
CA ASP A 380 17.29 -30.74 -9.34
C ASP A 380 18.10 -31.93 -9.85
N LYS A 381 19.08 -31.67 -10.67
CA LYS A 381 19.97 -32.70 -11.20
C LYS A 381 21.40 -32.46 -10.75
N ASP A 382 21.84 -33.28 -9.80
CA ASP A 382 23.24 -33.40 -9.35
C ASP A 382 23.88 -32.07 -8.90
N ASN A 383 23.11 -31.12 -8.38
CA ASN A 383 23.52 -29.76 -8.04
C ASN A 383 24.15 -28.96 -9.23
N VAL A 384 23.90 -29.41 -10.47
CA VAL A 384 24.43 -28.75 -11.68
C VAL A 384 23.41 -27.75 -12.22
N TYR A 385 22.12 -28.13 -12.24
CA TYR A 385 21.04 -27.22 -12.60
C TYR A 385 19.75 -27.60 -11.90
N THR A 386 18.95 -26.58 -11.59
CA THR A 386 17.59 -26.71 -11.09
C THR A 386 16.62 -26.15 -12.14
N LEU A 387 15.66 -26.97 -12.56
CA LEU A 387 14.58 -26.57 -13.43
C LEU A 387 13.27 -26.57 -12.64
N SER A 388 12.61 -25.42 -12.56
CA SER A 388 11.31 -25.30 -11.89
C SER A 388 10.30 -24.58 -12.78
N GLY A 389 9.03 -24.91 -12.59
CA GLY A 389 7.94 -24.25 -13.29
C GLY A 389 6.61 -24.47 -12.59
N SER A 390 5.64 -23.60 -12.86
CA SER A 390 4.29 -23.73 -12.36
C SER A 390 3.28 -23.22 -13.39
N ALA A 391 2.09 -23.81 -13.36
CA ALA A 391 0.93 -23.32 -14.10
C ALA A 391 -0.28 -23.37 -13.18
N SER A 392 -1.09 -22.32 -13.17
CA SER A 392 -2.35 -22.27 -12.42
C SER A 392 -3.47 -21.74 -13.29
N TRP A 393 -4.66 -22.22 -13.02
CA TRP A 393 -5.92 -21.70 -13.53
C TRP A 393 -6.73 -21.19 -12.35
N PHE A 394 -7.38 -20.05 -12.51
CA PHE A 394 -8.26 -19.49 -11.52
C PHE A 394 -9.54 -18.95 -12.17
N ASP A 395 -10.63 -19.02 -11.43
CA ASP A 395 -11.90 -18.42 -11.77
C ASP A 395 -12.41 -17.64 -10.57
N GLN A 396 -12.95 -16.44 -10.81
CA GLN A 396 -13.39 -15.54 -9.76
C GLN A 396 -14.75 -14.93 -10.10
N HIS A 397 -15.71 -15.13 -9.22
CA HIS A 397 -17.02 -14.52 -9.28
C HIS A 397 -17.17 -13.50 -8.16
N ILE A 398 -17.43 -12.23 -8.52
CA ILE A 398 -17.60 -11.13 -7.57
C ILE A 398 -18.94 -10.43 -7.86
N ASN A 399 -19.75 -10.26 -6.81
CA ASN A 399 -20.96 -9.47 -6.82
C ASN A 399 -20.72 -8.10 -6.19
N ASP A 400 -21.50 -7.09 -6.58
CA ASP A 400 -21.47 -5.72 -6.05
C ASP A 400 -20.09 -5.06 -6.17
N TRP A 401 -19.41 -5.25 -7.29
CA TRP A 401 -18.07 -4.68 -7.53
C TRP A 401 -18.12 -3.16 -7.53
N ILE A 402 -17.30 -2.54 -6.71
CA ILE A 402 -17.20 -1.09 -6.56
C ILE A 402 -16.22 -0.53 -7.58
N ILE A 403 -16.71 0.28 -8.52
CA ILE A 403 -15.91 0.94 -9.57
C ILE A 403 -16.14 2.45 -9.49
N TRP A 404 -15.07 3.21 -9.63
CA TRP A 404 -15.12 4.65 -9.84
C TRP A 404 -15.24 4.92 -11.34
N LEU A 405 -16.33 5.57 -11.75
CA LEU A 405 -16.52 5.98 -13.13
C LEU A 405 -16.34 7.50 -13.24
N PRO A 406 -15.60 8.00 -14.27
CA PRO A 406 -15.56 9.42 -14.53
C PRO A 406 -16.98 9.89 -14.88
N THR A 407 -17.45 10.93 -14.21
CA THR A 407 -18.68 11.62 -14.62
C THR A 407 -18.33 12.51 -15.80
N SER A 408 -19.04 12.30 -16.90
CA SER A 408 -18.98 13.16 -18.10
C SER A 408 -19.51 14.55 -17.83
#